data_b6027d30ae17cf92fda550b3309ba0a6
#
_entry.id   b6027d30ae17cf92fda550b3309ba0a6
#
_cell.length_a   1.000
_cell.length_b   1.000
_cell.length_c   1.000
_cell.angle_alpha   90.00
_cell.angle_beta   90.00
_cell.angle_gamma   90.00
#
_symmetry.space_group_name_H-M   'P 1'
#
loop_
_entity.id
_entity.type
_entity.pdbx_description
1 polymer ?
#
loop_
_entity_poly.entity_id
_entity_poly.type
_entity_poly.pdbx_seq_one_letter_code
_entity_poly.pdbx_strand_id
1 'polypeptide(L)'
;MKKITALFVASTLALGAANLAHAADTTAAPTDSKPMMHHKGMQGGPHEMMFKGLNLTDAQKQQIRDIMKGQRENMKRPSLDERRAMHALIASDTFDKAKAEAQIDKMEAQHKDMALSRIETQNKIYNILTPEQKKQFNANFEKHLT
;
A
#
# COMPACT_ATOMS: atom_id res chain seq x y z
N MET A 1 20.03 55.48 -17.02
CA MET A 1 21.26 55.73 -16.22
C MET A 1 20.90 55.53 -14.76
N LYS A 2 21.37 54.54 -14.16
CA LYS A 2 21.96 54.41 -12.80
C LYS A 2 22.15 52.95 -12.48
N LYS A 3 23.42 52.59 -12.53
CA LYS A 3 24.00 51.33 -12.10
C LYS A 3 24.03 51.33 -10.59
N ILE A 4 23.64 50.24 -9.97
CA ILE A 4 24.04 49.96 -8.57
C ILE A 4 24.65 48.57 -8.49
N THR A 5 25.83 48.61 -8.09
CA THR A 5 26.91 47.65 -7.99
C THR A 5 26.69 46.64 -6.84
N ALA A 6 27.23 45.48 -7.05
CA ALA A 6 27.35 44.34 -6.15
C ALA A 6 27.89 44.66 -4.74
N LEU A 7 27.52 43.84 -3.80
CA LEU A 7 28.40 43.51 -2.67
C LEU A 7 28.26 42.02 -2.31
N PHE A 8 29.34 41.32 -2.65
CA PHE A 8 29.64 40.00 -2.12
C PHE A 8 30.15 40.14 -0.68
N VAL A 9 29.61 39.39 0.24
CA VAL A 9 30.28 39.11 1.51
C VAL A 9 30.42 37.61 1.64
N ALA A 10 31.63 37.16 1.40
CA ALA A 10 32.08 35.82 1.76
C ALA A 10 32.45 35.84 3.26
N SER A 11 31.94 34.92 4.01
CA SER A 11 32.43 34.61 5.36
C SER A 11 32.71 33.14 5.46
N THR A 12 33.94 32.79 5.26
CA THR A 12 34.58 31.54 5.68
C THR A 12 34.81 31.57 7.18
N LEU A 13 34.38 30.56 7.89
CA LEU A 13 34.97 30.19 9.19
C LEU A 13 35.18 28.68 9.23
N ALA A 14 36.43 28.31 9.10
CA ALA A 14 36.97 27.01 9.48
C ALA A 14 37.27 27.02 10.98
N LEU A 15 37.22 25.87 11.57
CA LEU A 15 38.08 25.31 12.63
C LEU A 15 37.29 24.44 13.61
N GLY A 16 37.80 23.23 13.77
CA GLY A 16 37.54 22.41 14.93
C GLY A 16 37.73 20.90 14.69
N ALA A 17 38.97 20.48 14.45
CA ALA A 17 39.36 19.08 14.55
C ALA A 17 39.43 18.66 16.01
N ALA A 18 38.85 17.53 16.33
CA ALA A 18 39.22 16.74 17.49
C ALA A 18 39.20 15.26 17.14
N ASN A 19 40.37 14.76 16.86
CA ASN A 19 40.75 13.36 16.87
C ASN A 19 40.55 12.78 18.25
N LEU A 20 39.90 11.62 18.35
CA LEU A 20 40.22 10.65 19.42
C LEU A 20 40.16 9.25 18.79
N ALA A 21 41.38 8.78 18.52
CA ALA A 21 41.68 7.41 18.26
C ALA A 21 41.37 6.55 19.49
N HIS A 22 40.63 5.46 19.31
CA HIS A 22 40.77 4.29 20.15
C HIS A 22 40.88 3.08 19.24
N ALA A 23 42.06 2.58 19.15
CA ALA A 23 42.36 1.26 18.64
C ALA A 23 42.01 0.25 19.72
N ALA A 24 41.24 -0.74 19.36
CA ALA A 24 41.27 -2.05 19.98
C ALA A 24 40.83 -3.08 18.94
N ASP A 25 41.77 -3.81 18.53
CA ASP A 25 41.81 -5.06 17.83
C ASP A 25 40.75 -6.05 18.38
N THR A 26 39.92 -6.59 17.55
CA THR A 26 39.49 -8.00 17.65
C THR A 26 38.88 -8.48 16.33
N THR A 27 39.55 -9.38 15.72
CA THR A 27 39.17 -10.29 14.64
C THR A 27 37.78 -10.88 14.87
N ALA A 28 36.82 -10.61 13.99
CA ALA A 28 35.68 -11.45 13.79
C ALA A 28 35.16 -11.32 12.35
N ALA A 29 34.94 -12.45 11.72
CA ALA A 29 34.59 -12.66 10.33
C ALA A 29 33.32 -11.88 9.88
N PRO A 30 33.16 -11.60 8.57
CA PRO A 30 31.96 -10.95 8.05
C PRO A 30 30.80 -11.94 8.02
N THR A 31 29.95 -11.87 8.99
CA THR A 31 28.59 -12.41 8.89
C THR A 31 27.79 -11.45 8.06
N ASP A 32 27.48 -11.85 6.86
CA ASP A 32 26.58 -11.23 5.91
C ASP A 32 25.15 -11.27 6.49
N SER A 33 24.90 -10.38 7.44
CA SER A 33 23.58 -10.16 8.01
C SER A 33 22.90 -9.09 7.17
N LYS A 34 22.30 -9.51 6.04
CA LYS A 34 21.20 -8.73 5.46
C LYS A 34 20.23 -8.41 6.58
N PRO A 35 19.88 -7.13 6.82
CA PRO A 35 18.80 -6.82 7.71
C PRO A 35 17.54 -7.47 7.12
N MET A 36 17.11 -8.58 7.68
CA MET A 36 15.75 -9.06 7.50
C MET A 36 14.88 -7.92 8.02
N MET A 37 14.31 -7.16 7.10
CA MET A 37 13.14 -6.37 7.40
C MET A 37 12.09 -7.38 7.89
N HIS A 38 11.99 -7.50 9.18
CA HIS A 38 10.80 -8.04 9.80
C HIS A 38 9.67 -7.11 9.35
N HIS A 39 9.02 -7.46 8.28
CA HIS A 39 7.64 -7.06 8.06
C HIS A 39 6.87 -7.62 9.26
N LYS A 40 6.90 -6.83 10.34
CA LYS A 40 6.04 -6.98 11.49
C LYS A 40 4.63 -7.11 10.92
N GLY A 41 4.07 -8.30 11.06
CA GLY A 41 2.92 -8.78 10.35
C GLY A 41 1.89 -7.70 10.14
N MET A 42 1.55 -7.48 8.89
CA MET A 42 0.29 -6.89 8.52
C MET A 42 -0.76 -7.64 9.33
N GLN A 43 -1.27 -7.02 10.38
CA GLN A 43 -2.38 -7.53 11.18
C GLN A 43 -3.47 -7.89 10.17
N GLY A 44 -3.81 -9.17 10.11
CA GLY A 44 -4.68 -9.75 9.11
C GLY A 44 -5.94 -8.93 8.98
N GLY A 45 -6.20 -8.44 7.77
CA GLY A 45 -7.44 -7.74 7.49
C GLY A 45 -8.65 -8.64 7.74
N PRO A 46 -9.88 -8.10 7.71
CA PRO A 46 -11.12 -8.87 7.94
C PRO A 46 -11.19 -10.19 7.15
N HIS A 47 -10.49 -10.27 6.03
CA HIS A 47 -10.36 -11.46 5.21
C HIS A 47 -9.62 -12.61 5.89
N GLU A 48 -8.53 -12.33 6.59
CA GLU A 48 -7.70 -13.35 7.20
C GLU A 48 -8.42 -14.01 8.38
N MET A 49 -9.26 -13.25 9.07
CA MET A 49 -10.08 -13.78 10.18
C MET A 49 -11.13 -14.78 9.69
N MET A 50 -11.70 -14.59 8.49
CA MET A 50 -12.69 -15.52 7.94
C MET A 50 -12.09 -16.87 7.58
N PHE A 51 -10.79 -16.93 7.26
CA PHE A 51 -10.06 -18.16 6.92
C PHE A 51 -9.41 -18.84 8.11
N LYS A 52 -9.51 -18.27 9.30
CA LYS A 52 -8.93 -18.82 10.52
C LYS A 52 -9.54 -20.19 10.84
N GLY A 53 -8.70 -21.20 11.01
CA GLY A 53 -9.13 -22.53 11.41
C GLY A 53 -9.77 -23.38 10.30
N LEU A 54 -9.74 -22.93 9.04
CA LEU A 54 -10.30 -23.69 7.92
C LEU A 54 -9.44 -24.88 7.49
N ASN A 55 -8.18 -24.99 7.97
CA ASN A 55 -7.25 -26.05 7.58
C ASN A 55 -7.13 -26.23 6.06
N LEU A 56 -6.92 -25.12 5.35
CA LEU A 56 -6.79 -25.10 3.90
C LEU A 56 -5.66 -26.00 3.43
N THR A 57 -5.90 -26.83 2.42
CA THR A 57 -4.87 -27.59 1.75
C THR A 57 -3.89 -26.68 1.00
N ASP A 58 -2.70 -27.18 0.68
CA ASP A 58 -1.73 -26.38 -0.08
C ASP A 58 -2.22 -26.06 -1.50
N ALA A 59 -2.98 -26.96 -2.11
CA ALA A 59 -3.67 -26.71 -3.38
C ALA A 59 -4.67 -25.57 -3.25
N GLN A 60 -5.51 -25.55 -2.22
CA GLN A 60 -6.45 -24.47 -1.95
C GLN A 60 -5.74 -23.13 -1.69
N LYS A 61 -4.67 -23.15 -0.91
CA LYS A 61 -3.85 -21.94 -0.68
C LYS A 61 -3.25 -21.38 -1.98
N GLN A 62 -2.83 -22.27 -2.89
CA GLN A 62 -2.32 -21.85 -4.19
C GLN A 62 -3.43 -21.24 -5.05
N GLN A 63 -4.58 -21.90 -5.14
CA GLN A 63 -5.75 -21.36 -5.86
C GLN A 63 -6.19 -20.00 -5.34
N ILE A 64 -6.21 -19.83 -4.02
CA ILE A 64 -6.51 -18.52 -3.39
C ILE A 64 -5.50 -17.46 -3.82
N ARG A 65 -4.20 -17.79 -3.81
CA ARG A 65 -3.16 -16.85 -4.26
C ARG A 65 -3.34 -16.44 -5.72
N ASP A 66 -3.67 -17.38 -6.58
CA ASP A 66 -3.87 -17.13 -8.01
C ASP A 66 -5.11 -16.26 -8.26
N ILE A 67 -6.21 -16.53 -7.55
CA ILE A 67 -7.44 -15.73 -7.58
C ILE A 67 -7.14 -14.29 -7.10
N MET A 68 -6.43 -14.13 -5.98
CA MET A 68 -6.07 -12.83 -5.44
C MET A 68 -5.07 -12.06 -6.32
N LYS A 69 -4.17 -12.77 -7.00
CA LYS A 69 -3.26 -12.16 -7.97
C LYS A 69 -4.02 -11.58 -9.14
N GLY A 70 -4.96 -12.33 -9.72
CA GLY A 70 -5.83 -11.85 -10.79
C GLY A 70 -6.63 -10.61 -10.38
N GLN A 71 -7.13 -10.57 -9.14
CA GLN A 71 -7.80 -9.38 -8.60
C GLN A 71 -6.86 -8.16 -8.57
N ARG A 72 -5.62 -8.33 -8.10
CA ARG A 72 -4.65 -7.23 -8.02
C ARG A 72 -4.30 -6.66 -9.40
N GLU A 73 -4.20 -7.51 -10.40
CA GLU A 73 -3.93 -7.10 -11.78
C GLU A 73 -5.09 -6.27 -12.36
N ASN A 74 -6.33 -6.57 -11.95
CA ASN A 74 -7.53 -5.83 -12.33
C ASN A 74 -7.78 -4.56 -11.50
N MET A 75 -7.11 -4.39 -10.36
CA MET A 75 -7.23 -3.20 -9.52
C MET A 75 -6.49 -2.02 -10.18
N LYS A 76 -7.23 -1.18 -10.86
CA LYS A 76 -6.71 0.07 -11.44
C LYS A 76 -6.50 1.09 -10.32
N ARG A 77 -5.26 1.48 -10.10
CA ARG A 77 -4.96 2.67 -9.31
C ARG A 77 -5.29 3.92 -10.14
N PRO A 78 -5.71 5.03 -9.50
CA PRO A 78 -5.88 6.28 -10.23
C PRO A 78 -4.62 6.61 -11.03
N SER A 79 -4.79 6.87 -12.32
CA SER A 79 -3.68 7.22 -13.21
C SER A 79 -3.07 8.57 -12.78
N LEU A 80 -1.87 8.84 -13.26
CA LEU A 80 -1.22 10.13 -13.02
C LEU A 80 -2.07 11.28 -13.56
N ASP A 81 -2.73 11.07 -14.70
CA ASP A 81 -3.59 12.07 -15.32
C ASP A 81 -4.88 12.32 -14.52
N GLU A 82 -5.45 11.28 -13.91
CA GLU A 82 -6.59 11.44 -13.00
C GLU A 82 -6.22 12.24 -11.74
N ARG A 83 -5.04 12.02 -11.19
CA ARG A 83 -4.53 12.81 -10.07
C ARG A 83 -4.28 14.27 -10.46
N ARG A 84 -3.75 14.50 -11.65
CA ARG A 84 -3.54 15.85 -12.19
C ARG A 84 -4.87 16.56 -12.44
N ALA A 85 -5.86 15.86 -13.01
CA ALA A 85 -7.19 16.39 -13.22
C ALA A 85 -7.86 16.80 -11.89
N MET A 86 -7.77 15.97 -10.87
CA MET A 86 -8.27 16.30 -9.53
C MET A 86 -7.53 17.51 -8.94
N HIS A 87 -6.21 17.53 -9.04
CA HIS A 87 -5.42 18.68 -8.57
C HIS A 87 -5.78 19.97 -9.29
N ALA A 88 -5.98 19.93 -10.61
CA ALA A 88 -6.36 21.10 -11.39
C ALA A 88 -7.73 21.66 -10.99
N LEU A 89 -8.68 20.82 -10.57
CA LEU A 89 -9.97 21.27 -10.02
C LEU A 89 -9.81 22.00 -8.69
N ILE A 90 -8.91 21.52 -7.84
CA ILE A 90 -8.63 22.10 -6.52
C ILE A 90 -7.82 23.38 -6.64
N ALA A 91 -6.85 23.42 -7.55
CA ALA A 91 -5.90 24.51 -7.75
C ALA A 91 -6.38 25.57 -8.78
N SER A 92 -7.68 25.65 -9.05
CA SER A 92 -8.25 26.67 -9.93
C SER A 92 -8.77 27.86 -9.11
N ASP A 93 -8.69 29.07 -9.68
CA ASP A 93 -9.18 30.30 -9.04
C ASP A 93 -10.70 30.29 -8.84
N THR A 94 -11.41 29.52 -9.66
CA THR A 94 -12.87 29.37 -9.60
C THR A 94 -13.24 27.90 -9.54
N PHE A 95 -14.20 27.55 -8.69
CA PHE A 95 -14.69 26.18 -8.58
C PHE A 95 -15.66 25.85 -9.72
N ASP A 96 -15.27 24.92 -10.59
CA ASP A 96 -16.11 24.38 -11.67
C ASP A 96 -16.86 23.12 -11.17
N LYS A 97 -18.10 23.34 -10.74
CA LYS A 97 -18.94 22.26 -10.18
C LYS A 97 -19.17 21.15 -11.19
N ALA A 98 -19.43 21.46 -12.45
CA ALA A 98 -19.75 20.46 -13.46
C ALA A 98 -18.55 19.53 -13.75
N LYS A 99 -17.32 20.07 -13.82
CA LYS A 99 -16.11 19.28 -13.94
C LYS A 99 -15.83 18.46 -12.69
N ALA A 100 -16.10 18.99 -11.52
CA ALA A 100 -15.95 18.25 -10.27
C ALA A 100 -16.91 17.07 -10.19
N GLU A 101 -18.19 17.26 -10.54
CA GLU A 101 -19.19 16.18 -10.62
C GLU A 101 -18.77 15.10 -11.62
N ALA A 102 -18.35 15.46 -12.83
CA ALA A 102 -17.88 14.50 -13.83
C ALA A 102 -16.67 13.67 -13.33
N GLN A 103 -15.76 14.28 -12.57
CA GLN A 103 -14.63 13.58 -11.98
C GLN A 103 -15.06 12.64 -10.85
N ILE A 104 -16.03 13.04 -10.04
CA ILE A 104 -16.61 12.20 -8.98
C ILE A 104 -17.31 10.98 -9.59
N ASP A 105 -18.16 11.17 -10.60
CA ASP A 105 -18.87 10.09 -11.29
C ASP A 105 -17.89 9.05 -11.84
N LYS A 106 -16.76 9.49 -12.40
CA LYS A 106 -15.68 8.60 -12.87
C LYS A 106 -15.07 7.80 -11.73
N MET A 107 -14.82 8.44 -10.59
CA MET A 107 -14.27 7.78 -9.40
C MET A 107 -15.27 6.77 -8.81
N GLU A 108 -16.56 7.09 -8.79
CA GLU A 108 -17.62 6.20 -8.32
C GLU A 108 -17.74 4.95 -9.21
N ALA A 109 -17.69 5.12 -10.52
CA ALA A 109 -17.67 4.00 -11.46
C ALA A 109 -16.48 3.06 -11.20
N GLN A 110 -15.29 3.61 -10.98
CA GLN A 110 -14.10 2.81 -10.63
C GLN A 110 -14.26 2.12 -9.26
N HIS A 111 -14.82 2.79 -8.26
CA HIS A 111 -15.10 2.20 -6.95
C HIS A 111 -16.09 1.05 -7.05
N LYS A 112 -17.15 1.21 -7.85
CA LYS A 112 -18.14 0.16 -8.11
C LYS A 112 -17.48 -1.07 -8.74
N ASP A 113 -16.65 -0.88 -9.76
CA ASP A 113 -15.95 -1.98 -10.43
C ASP A 113 -14.99 -2.70 -9.46
N MET A 114 -14.28 -1.96 -8.63
CA MET A 114 -13.41 -2.55 -7.61
C MET A 114 -14.21 -3.32 -6.56
N ALA A 115 -15.34 -2.80 -6.11
CA ALA A 115 -16.20 -3.47 -5.15
C ALA A 115 -16.78 -4.77 -5.73
N LEU A 116 -17.25 -4.76 -6.97
CA LEU A 116 -17.73 -5.94 -7.68
C LEU A 116 -16.61 -6.99 -7.83
N SER A 117 -15.44 -6.59 -8.28
CA SER A 117 -14.27 -7.47 -8.41
C SER A 117 -13.89 -8.11 -7.06
N ARG A 118 -13.98 -7.35 -5.98
CA ARG A 118 -13.72 -7.84 -4.62
C ARG A 118 -14.72 -8.90 -4.18
N ILE A 119 -16.03 -8.64 -4.37
CA ILE A 119 -17.09 -9.58 -4.01
C ILE A 119 -16.97 -10.85 -4.86
N GLU A 120 -16.73 -10.71 -6.15
CA GLU A 120 -16.53 -11.85 -7.06
C GLU A 120 -15.32 -12.71 -6.62
N THR A 121 -14.21 -12.07 -6.28
CA THR A 121 -13.02 -12.75 -5.78
C THR A 121 -13.32 -13.55 -4.51
N GLN A 122 -14.04 -12.95 -3.57
CA GLN A 122 -14.44 -13.64 -2.34
C GLN A 122 -15.37 -14.83 -2.63
N ASN A 123 -16.31 -14.67 -3.56
CA ASN A 123 -17.18 -15.76 -3.98
C ASN A 123 -16.39 -16.91 -4.64
N LYS A 124 -15.44 -16.61 -5.50
CA LYS A 124 -14.54 -17.61 -6.09
C LYS A 124 -13.77 -18.38 -5.01
N ILE A 125 -13.23 -17.68 -4.03
CA ILE A 125 -12.52 -18.31 -2.90
C ILE A 125 -13.47 -19.18 -2.08
N TYR A 126 -14.68 -18.70 -1.77
CA TYR A 126 -15.68 -19.47 -1.04
C TYR A 126 -16.03 -20.78 -1.78
N ASN A 127 -16.11 -20.75 -3.11
CA ASN A 127 -16.50 -21.90 -3.91
C ASN A 127 -15.46 -23.00 -4.04
N ILE A 128 -14.20 -22.73 -3.71
CA ILE A 128 -13.15 -23.77 -3.64
C ILE A 128 -13.10 -24.48 -2.26
N LEU A 129 -13.88 -24.01 -1.29
CA LEU A 129 -13.94 -24.59 0.05
C LEU A 129 -14.83 -25.83 0.08
N THR A 130 -14.45 -26.80 0.91
CA THR A 130 -15.32 -27.96 1.21
C THR A 130 -16.56 -27.55 1.99
N PRO A 131 -17.61 -28.40 2.05
CA PRO A 131 -18.80 -28.10 2.85
C PRO A 131 -18.50 -27.80 4.33
N GLU A 132 -17.57 -28.50 4.94
CA GLU A 132 -17.13 -28.28 6.32
C GLU A 132 -16.42 -26.96 6.49
N GLN A 133 -15.53 -26.62 5.55
CA GLN A 133 -14.81 -25.35 5.52
C GLN A 133 -15.79 -24.19 5.32
N LYS A 134 -16.83 -24.34 4.49
CA LYS A 134 -17.88 -23.34 4.31
C LYS A 134 -18.68 -23.09 5.59
N LYS A 135 -18.99 -24.14 6.36
CA LYS A 135 -19.63 -24.00 7.67
C LYS A 135 -18.75 -23.20 8.64
N GLN A 136 -17.46 -23.53 8.70
CA GLN A 136 -16.50 -22.81 9.56
C GLN A 136 -16.31 -21.36 9.12
N PHE A 137 -16.23 -21.11 7.82
CA PHE A 137 -16.14 -19.77 7.26
C PHE A 137 -17.35 -18.92 7.66
N ASN A 138 -18.55 -19.43 7.52
CA ASN A 138 -19.78 -18.74 7.93
C ASN A 138 -19.83 -18.52 9.45
N ALA A 139 -19.42 -19.51 10.25
CA ALA A 139 -19.35 -19.35 11.70
C ALA A 139 -18.34 -18.30 12.14
N ASN A 140 -17.23 -18.17 11.44
CA ASN A 140 -16.25 -17.11 11.68
C ASN A 140 -16.85 -15.72 11.35
N PHE A 141 -17.62 -15.62 10.29
CA PHE A 141 -18.31 -14.37 9.94
C PHE A 141 -19.29 -13.94 11.03
N GLU A 142 -20.16 -14.85 11.48
CA GLU A 142 -21.14 -14.57 12.54
C GLU A 142 -20.48 -14.12 13.87
N LYS A 143 -19.33 -14.69 14.24
CA LYS A 143 -18.56 -14.28 15.41
C LYS A 143 -18.02 -12.84 15.34
N HIS A 144 -17.93 -12.27 14.16
CA HIS A 144 -17.45 -10.89 13.98
C HIS A 144 -18.58 -9.86 13.89
N LEU A 145 -19.83 -10.31 13.82
CA LEU A 145 -21.01 -9.43 13.86
C LEU A 145 -21.45 -9.10 15.29
N THR A 146 -21.04 -9.89 16.26
CA THR A 146 -21.35 -9.73 17.69
C THR A 146 -20.19 -9.13 18.45
#